data_90573e3aea9261eaefc6fc384f8f5c7b
#
_entry.id   90573e3aea9261eaefc6fc384f8f5c7b
#
_cell.length_a   1.000
_cell.length_b   1.000
_cell.length_c   1.000
_cell.angle_alpha   90.00
_cell.angle_beta   90.00
_cell.angle_gamma   90.00
#
_symmetry.space_group_name_H-M   'P 1'
#
loop_
_entity.id
_entity.type
_entity.pdbx_description
1 polymer ?
#
loop_
_entity_poly.entity_id
_entity_poly.type
_entity_poly.pdbx_seq_one_letter_code
_entity_poly.pdbx_strand_id
1 'polypeptide(L)'
;MNNSTAKAKPKMTVKNGVVYGDALSAQEKKRIVMQKKKDRKAKKIPKSAQQTIPYVEMCKDGICKVNSRLYTKTIRYNDINYQLAQNEDKTAIFENWCDFLNYFDSSIFVQLSFINQKADIREFRKQITIPEQQDAFNDIRKEYSDMLQDQLTKGNNGLLKRKYITFGVEADSIRTAKAKLDRIETDILNNFKTLGVETEPLSGYERLKVLHDVFNMDTHEPFRFSYDMVARTGLSTKDFIAPTSFDFREGKCFKICLLYTSPSPRDYAAS
;
A
#
# COMPACT_ATOMS: atom_id res chain seq x y z
N MET A 1 -3.86 48.66 45.45
CA MET A 1 -5.07 47.84 45.57
C MET A 1 -5.20 46.94 44.43
N ASN A 2 -4.70 45.69 44.59
CA ASN A 2 -4.70 44.65 43.54
C ASN A 2 -5.91 43.73 43.75
N ASN A 3 -6.91 43.83 42.88
CA ASN A 3 -8.02 42.90 42.85
C ASN A 3 -7.65 41.74 41.89
N SER A 4 -7.14 40.67 42.46
CA SER A 4 -7.01 39.38 41.75
C SER A 4 -8.34 38.63 41.83
N THR A 5 -9.12 38.66 40.79
CA THR A 5 -10.29 37.78 40.63
C THR A 5 -9.83 36.36 40.34
N ALA A 6 -9.80 35.54 41.39
CA ALA A 6 -9.59 34.10 41.25
C ALA A 6 -10.75 33.48 40.47
N LYS A 7 -10.45 32.93 39.30
CA LYS A 7 -11.40 32.12 38.52
C LYS A 7 -11.72 30.83 39.30
N ALA A 8 -12.97 30.70 39.75
CA ALA A 8 -13.48 29.52 40.43
C ALA A 8 -13.34 28.29 39.49
N LYS A 9 -12.75 27.19 39.99
CA LYS A 9 -12.66 25.90 39.27
C LYS A 9 -14.08 25.33 39.11
N PRO A 10 -14.42 24.76 37.93
CA PRO A 10 -15.73 24.16 37.71
C PRO A 10 -15.94 22.97 38.66
N LYS A 11 -17.08 22.95 39.35
CA LYS A 11 -17.51 21.82 40.18
C LYS A 11 -17.98 20.68 39.29
N MET A 12 -17.29 19.56 39.34
CA MET A 12 -17.72 18.33 38.67
C MET A 12 -18.59 17.49 39.60
N THR A 13 -19.79 17.14 39.18
CA THR A 13 -20.66 16.18 39.87
C THR A 13 -20.74 14.86 39.06
N VAL A 14 -20.55 13.75 39.74
CA VAL A 14 -20.66 12.41 39.13
C VAL A 14 -21.98 11.79 39.61
N LYS A 15 -22.88 11.47 38.68
CA LYS A 15 -24.07 10.66 38.92
C LYS A 15 -24.09 9.46 38.01
N ASN A 16 -24.23 8.25 38.56
CA ASN A 16 -24.29 6.98 37.82
C ASN A 16 -23.13 6.74 36.83
N GLY A 17 -21.88 7.07 37.24
CA GLY A 17 -20.70 6.90 36.38
C GLY A 17 -20.55 7.95 35.27
N VAL A 18 -21.46 8.89 35.14
CA VAL A 18 -21.40 9.97 34.15
C VAL A 18 -21.01 11.27 34.86
N VAL A 19 -19.96 11.92 34.34
CA VAL A 19 -19.47 13.21 34.89
C VAL A 19 -20.29 14.33 34.28
N TYR A 20 -21.02 15.03 35.14
CA TYR A 20 -21.76 16.26 34.77
C TYR A 20 -20.93 17.46 35.20
N GLY A 21 -20.47 18.26 34.25
CA GLY A 21 -19.93 19.59 34.52
C GLY A 21 -21.05 20.65 34.60
N ASP A 22 -20.77 21.76 35.25
CA ASP A 22 -21.70 22.91 35.29
C ASP A 22 -22.15 23.25 33.86
N ALA A 23 -23.43 23.58 33.72
CA ALA A 23 -24.04 23.87 32.43
C ALA A 23 -23.26 24.98 31.71
N LEU A 24 -22.57 24.61 30.63
CA LEU A 24 -21.84 25.52 29.76
C LEU A 24 -22.73 26.68 29.37
N SER A 25 -22.25 27.91 29.52
CA SER A 25 -22.97 29.10 29.11
C SER A 25 -23.38 29.03 27.64
N ALA A 26 -24.44 29.71 27.25
CA ALA A 26 -24.92 29.73 25.86
C ALA A 26 -23.82 30.16 24.85
N GLN A 27 -22.89 31.01 25.30
CA GLN A 27 -21.74 31.46 24.51
C GLN A 27 -20.68 30.36 24.36
N GLU A 28 -20.39 29.60 25.41
CA GLU A 28 -19.45 28.48 25.36
C GLU A 28 -19.99 27.34 24.49
N LYS A 29 -21.28 27.01 24.59
CA LYS A 29 -21.94 26.04 23.71
C LYS A 29 -21.83 26.47 22.23
N LYS A 30 -22.04 27.74 21.92
CA LYS A 30 -21.86 28.27 20.56
C LYS A 30 -20.40 28.19 20.11
N ARG A 31 -19.43 28.48 20.97
CA ARG A 31 -18.00 28.34 20.64
C ARG A 31 -17.61 26.89 20.39
N ILE A 32 -18.04 25.94 21.22
CA ILE A 32 -17.79 24.50 21.03
C ILE A 32 -18.42 24.00 19.75
N VAL A 33 -19.65 24.41 19.42
CA VAL A 33 -20.32 24.03 18.17
C VAL A 33 -19.61 24.63 16.95
N MET A 34 -19.15 25.90 17.05
CA MET A 34 -18.35 26.49 15.96
C MET A 34 -16.98 25.84 15.82
N GLN A 35 -16.31 25.51 16.92
CA GLN A 35 -15.04 24.77 16.90
C GLN A 35 -15.24 23.39 16.29
N LYS A 36 -16.23 22.61 16.73
CA LYS A 36 -16.57 21.32 16.13
C LYS A 36 -16.95 21.42 14.64
N LYS A 37 -17.60 22.51 14.21
CA LYS A 37 -17.86 22.77 12.78
C LYS A 37 -16.59 23.11 12.01
N LYS A 38 -15.65 23.88 12.59
CA LYS A 38 -14.32 24.15 12.01
C LYS A 38 -13.49 22.87 11.91
N ASP A 39 -13.46 22.06 12.97
CA ASP A 39 -12.73 20.80 13.02
C ASP A 39 -13.32 19.77 12.04
N ARG A 40 -14.65 19.75 11.85
CA ARG A 40 -15.32 18.94 10.81
C ARG A 40 -15.02 19.43 9.38
N LYS A 41 -14.81 20.74 9.17
CA LYS A 41 -14.36 21.27 7.87
C LYS A 41 -12.87 21.00 7.64
N ALA A 42 -12.05 21.01 8.68
CA ALA A 42 -10.61 20.76 8.60
C ALA A 42 -10.25 19.29 8.41
N LYS A 43 -11.04 18.35 8.99
CA LYS A 43 -10.90 16.90 8.76
C LYS A 43 -12.20 16.38 8.18
N LYS A 44 -12.23 16.18 6.85
CA LYS A 44 -13.26 15.34 6.24
C LYS A 44 -13.06 13.93 6.79
N ILE A 45 -13.90 13.55 7.76
CA ILE A 45 -13.92 12.16 8.26
C ILE A 45 -14.31 11.27 7.07
N PRO A 46 -13.46 10.32 6.69
CA PRO A 46 -13.78 9.42 5.59
C PRO A 46 -15.07 8.63 5.91
N LYS A 47 -15.98 8.57 4.95
CA LYS A 47 -17.26 7.87 5.11
C LYS A 47 -17.26 6.45 4.54
N SER A 48 -16.23 6.11 3.78
CA SER A 48 -16.10 4.80 3.13
C SER A 48 -14.64 4.32 3.21
N ALA A 49 -14.43 3.02 3.03
CA ALA A 49 -13.11 2.41 2.98
C ALA A 49 -12.23 3.04 1.87
N GLN A 50 -12.80 3.32 0.72
CA GLN A 50 -12.11 3.96 -0.41
C GLN A 50 -11.56 5.34 -0.04
N GLN A 51 -12.30 6.10 0.78
CA GLN A 51 -11.86 7.43 1.23
C GLN A 51 -10.72 7.39 2.26
N THR A 52 -10.51 6.25 2.92
CA THR A 52 -9.38 6.05 3.84
C THR A 52 -8.07 5.77 3.11
N ILE A 53 -8.13 5.30 1.86
CA ILE A 53 -6.94 4.98 1.07
C ILE A 53 -6.22 6.27 0.68
N PRO A 54 -4.94 6.46 1.11
CA PRO A 54 -4.27 7.76 1.12
C PRO A 54 -3.60 8.11 -0.22
N TYR A 55 -4.32 8.05 -1.35
CA TYR A 55 -3.87 8.63 -2.61
C TYR A 55 -5.05 9.28 -3.34
N VAL A 56 -4.77 10.16 -4.29
CA VAL A 56 -5.78 10.87 -5.09
C VAL A 56 -6.06 10.13 -6.38
N GLU A 57 -4.99 9.78 -7.11
CA GLU A 57 -5.07 9.22 -8.46
C GLU A 57 -3.90 8.29 -8.75
N MET A 58 -4.17 7.22 -9.51
CA MET A 58 -3.17 6.28 -10.01
C MET A 58 -3.19 6.28 -11.53
N CYS A 59 -2.11 6.76 -12.16
CA CYS A 59 -2.00 6.82 -13.61
C CYS A 59 -1.54 5.50 -14.22
N LYS A 60 -1.80 5.28 -15.50
CA LYS A 60 -1.40 4.06 -16.24
C LYS A 60 0.11 3.82 -16.21
N ASP A 61 0.90 4.88 -16.28
CA ASP A 61 2.38 4.85 -16.31
C ASP A 61 3.03 4.67 -14.93
N GLY A 62 2.26 4.31 -13.92
CA GLY A 62 2.75 4.06 -12.56
C GLY A 62 2.91 5.31 -11.70
N ILE A 63 2.64 6.50 -12.20
CA ILE A 63 2.66 7.72 -11.38
C ILE A 63 1.43 7.74 -10.48
N CYS A 64 1.65 7.84 -9.18
CA CYS A 64 0.60 8.00 -8.19
C CYS A 64 0.63 9.41 -7.62
N LYS A 65 -0.48 10.11 -7.73
CA LYS A 65 -0.72 11.38 -7.04
C LYS A 65 -1.21 11.08 -5.63
N VAL A 66 -0.35 11.29 -4.64
CA VAL A 66 -0.67 11.00 -3.23
C VAL A 66 -1.52 12.13 -2.63
N ASN A 67 -1.12 13.38 -2.87
CA ASN A 67 -1.84 14.56 -2.43
C ASN A 67 -1.80 15.68 -3.48
N SER A 68 -2.07 16.92 -3.12
CA SER A 68 -2.09 18.05 -4.05
C SER A 68 -0.74 18.31 -4.76
N ARG A 69 0.39 17.94 -4.12
CA ARG A 69 1.75 18.23 -4.60
C ARG A 69 2.64 17.01 -4.73
N LEU A 70 2.44 15.95 -3.95
CA LEU A 70 3.31 14.78 -3.93
C LEU A 70 2.91 13.76 -5.00
N TYR A 71 3.86 13.42 -5.85
CA TYR A 71 3.75 12.39 -6.88
C TYR A 71 4.82 11.33 -6.65
N THR A 72 4.46 10.06 -6.80
CA THR A 72 5.36 8.93 -6.51
C THR A 72 5.36 7.90 -7.63
N LYS A 73 6.50 7.22 -7.81
CA LYS A 73 6.64 5.97 -8.58
C LYS A 73 7.18 4.87 -7.68
N THR A 74 7.04 3.63 -8.12
CA THR A 74 7.50 2.46 -7.38
C THR A 74 8.25 1.51 -8.31
N ILE A 75 9.38 0.99 -7.84
CA ILE A 75 10.18 -0.03 -8.52
C ILE A 75 10.19 -1.27 -7.63
N ARG A 76 9.96 -2.44 -8.21
CA ARG A 76 10.23 -3.74 -7.59
C ARG A 76 11.69 -4.09 -7.80
N TYR A 77 12.35 -4.65 -6.78
CA TYR A 77 13.73 -5.11 -6.90
C TYR A 77 13.91 -6.47 -6.21
N ASN A 78 14.86 -7.24 -6.72
CA ASN A 78 15.20 -8.56 -6.21
C ASN A 78 16.30 -8.48 -5.13
N ASP A 79 16.58 -9.61 -4.49
CA ASP A 79 17.67 -9.71 -3.52
C ASP A 79 19.04 -9.62 -4.18
N ILE A 80 19.99 -9.04 -3.44
CA ILE A 80 21.41 -9.14 -3.75
C ILE A 80 21.90 -10.47 -3.18
N ASN A 81 22.66 -11.21 -3.97
CA ASN A 81 23.23 -12.49 -3.52
C ASN A 81 24.44 -12.29 -2.59
N TYR A 82 24.25 -11.54 -1.50
CA TYR A 82 25.29 -11.13 -0.55
C TYR A 82 25.93 -12.32 0.17
N GLN A 83 25.15 -13.37 0.46
CA GLN A 83 25.65 -14.51 1.24
C GLN A 83 26.70 -15.35 0.49
N LEU A 84 26.57 -15.46 -0.82
CA LEU A 84 27.48 -16.23 -1.67
C LEU A 84 28.65 -15.39 -2.21
N ALA A 85 28.66 -14.09 -1.97
CA ALA A 85 29.72 -13.19 -2.41
C ALA A 85 31.01 -13.40 -1.59
N GLN A 86 32.17 -13.18 -2.21
CA GLN A 86 33.47 -13.17 -1.53
C GLN A 86 33.56 -11.92 -0.63
N ASN A 87 34.53 -11.89 0.31
CA ASN A 87 34.61 -10.80 1.28
C ASN A 87 34.88 -9.44 0.64
N GLU A 88 35.67 -9.40 -0.43
CA GLU A 88 35.95 -8.17 -1.18
C GLU A 88 34.66 -7.67 -1.90
N ASP A 89 33.91 -8.59 -2.51
CA ASP A 89 32.63 -8.27 -3.15
C ASP A 89 31.57 -7.80 -2.14
N LYS A 90 31.56 -8.38 -0.93
CA LYS A 90 30.67 -7.94 0.16
C LYS A 90 30.90 -6.49 0.55
N THR A 91 32.18 -6.09 0.62
CA THR A 91 32.55 -4.70 0.94
C THR A 91 32.10 -3.77 -0.18
N ALA A 92 32.36 -4.14 -1.43
CA ALA A 92 31.91 -3.35 -2.59
C ALA A 92 30.39 -3.23 -2.69
N ILE A 93 29.65 -4.32 -2.43
CA ILE A 93 28.17 -4.29 -2.38
C ILE A 93 27.70 -3.33 -1.28
N PHE A 94 28.33 -3.37 -0.09
CA PHE A 94 27.94 -2.49 1.00
C PHE A 94 28.22 -1.01 0.70
N GLU A 95 29.39 -0.70 0.15
CA GLU A 95 29.77 0.66 -0.27
C GLU A 95 28.79 1.20 -1.33
N ASN A 96 28.56 0.42 -2.37
CA ASN A 96 27.59 0.80 -3.42
C ASN A 96 26.17 1.00 -2.88
N TRP A 97 25.76 0.20 -1.87
CA TRP A 97 24.48 0.39 -1.20
C TRP A 97 24.42 1.67 -0.39
N CYS A 98 25.52 2.01 0.31
CA CYS A 98 25.63 3.28 1.03
C CYS A 98 25.57 4.47 0.06
N ASP A 99 26.28 4.41 -1.05
CA ASP A 99 26.28 5.45 -2.08
C ASP A 99 24.88 5.62 -2.70
N PHE A 100 24.21 4.50 -2.95
CA PHE A 100 22.82 4.53 -3.41
C PHE A 100 21.89 5.24 -2.41
N LEU A 101 22.01 4.96 -1.12
CA LEU A 101 21.20 5.64 -0.10
C LEU A 101 21.55 7.13 0.02
N ASN A 102 22.81 7.51 -0.15
CA ASN A 102 23.28 8.89 -0.13
C ASN A 102 22.84 9.70 -1.36
N TYR A 103 22.41 9.04 -2.44
CA TYR A 103 21.84 9.69 -3.62
C TYR A 103 20.57 10.50 -3.29
N PHE A 104 19.80 10.06 -2.31
CA PHE A 104 18.53 10.68 -1.97
C PHE A 104 18.73 11.89 -1.06
N ASP A 105 18.47 13.05 -1.56
CA ASP A 105 18.46 14.30 -0.81
C ASP A 105 17.08 14.58 -0.18
N SER A 106 16.98 15.68 0.57
CA SER A 106 15.74 16.09 1.22
C SER A 106 14.59 16.47 0.28
N SER A 107 14.84 16.61 -1.01
CA SER A 107 13.83 16.95 -2.04
C SER A 107 13.13 15.70 -2.59
N ILE A 108 13.68 14.52 -2.34
CA ILE A 108 13.18 13.23 -2.82
C ILE A 108 12.58 12.45 -1.64
N PHE A 109 11.30 12.18 -1.71
CA PHE A 109 10.65 11.26 -0.78
C PHE A 109 11.04 9.81 -1.13
N VAL A 110 11.49 9.03 -0.15
CA VAL A 110 11.87 7.62 -0.35
C VAL A 110 11.23 6.74 0.70
N GLN A 111 10.72 5.58 0.27
CA GLN A 111 10.15 4.55 1.13
C GLN A 111 10.58 3.17 0.63
N LEU A 112 11.23 2.39 1.49
CA LEU A 112 11.46 0.97 1.28
C LEU A 112 10.30 0.17 1.87
N SER A 113 9.75 -0.74 1.10
CA SER A 113 8.64 -1.59 1.53
C SER A 113 8.98 -3.07 1.33
N PHE A 114 8.75 -3.86 2.37
CA PHE A 114 8.94 -5.31 2.38
C PHE A 114 7.57 -5.95 2.64
N ILE A 115 7.06 -6.68 1.66
CA ILE A 115 5.73 -7.28 1.72
C ILE A 115 5.86 -8.79 1.57
N ASN A 116 5.37 -9.53 2.55
CA ASN A 116 5.22 -10.98 2.45
C ASN A 116 3.87 -11.28 1.80
N GLN A 117 3.91 -11.88 0.61
CA GLN A 117 2.72 -12.30 -0.13
C GLN A 117 2.63 -13.82 -0.14
N LYS A 118 1.42 -14.36 -0.08
CA LYS A 118 1.21 -15.79 -0.39
C LYS A 118 1.65 -16.04 -1.83
N ALA A 119 2.55 -17.01 -2.02
CA ALA A 119 2.90 -17.47 -3.35
C ALA A 119 1.66 -18.10 -3.99
N ASP A 120 1.35 -17.74 -5.22
CA ASP A 120 0.42 -18.54 -6.00
C ASP A 120 1.12 -19.86 -6.38
N ILE A 121 0.86 -20.89 -5.58
CA ILE A 121 1.45 -22.22 -5.76
C ILE A 121 1.19 -22.75 -7.17
N ARG A 122 0.10 -22.33 -7.83
CA ARG A 122 -0.25 -22.77 -9.19
C ARG A 122 0.65 -22.13 -10.25
N GLU A 123 0.91 -20.83 -10.15
CA GLU A 123 1.85 -20.14 -11.05
C GLU A 123 3.28 -20.63 -10.81
N PHE A 124 3.65 -20.82 -9.56
CA PHE A 124 4.98 -21.31 -9.21
C PHE A 124 5.20 -22.75 -9.68
N ARG A 125 4.22 -23.64 -9.56
CA ARG A 125 4.28 -24.99 -10.12
C ARG A 125 4.49 -24.99 -11.63
N LYS A 126 3.83 -24.10 -12.36
CA LYS A 126 4.02 -23.98 -13.82
C LYS A 126 5.44 -23.58 -14.21
N GLN A 127 6.09 -22.71 -13.42
CA GLN A 127 7.45 -22.26 -13.69
C GLN A 127 8.51 -23.33 -13.38
N ILE A 128 8.24 -24.23 -12.43
CA ILE A 128 9.16 -25.28 -11.99
C ILE A 128 8.98 -26.55 -12.81
N THR A 129 7.80 -26.78 -13.37
CA THR A 129 7.54 -27.97 -14.20
C THR A 129 8.34 -27.87 -15.48
N ILE A 130 9.34 -28.75 -15.64
CA ILE A 130 10.14 -28.84 -16.86
C ILE A 130 9.27 -29.49 -17.94
N PRO A 131 9.08 -28.84 -19.11
CA PRO A 131 8.25 -29.39 -20.17
C PRO A 131 8.87 -30.68 -20.75
N GLU A 132 8.01 -31.62 -21.11
CA GLU A 132 8.40 -32.84 -21.80
C GLU A 132 9.06 -32.52 -23.15
N GLN A 133 10.09 -33.27 -23.50
CA GLN A 133 10.79 -33.17 -24.78
C GLN A 133 10.73 -34.51 -25.50
N GLN A 134 11.03 -34.51 -26.79
CA GLN A 134 11.06 -35.74 -27.63
C GLN A 134 12.37 -36.52 -27.43
N ASP A 135 12.68 -36.88 -26.16
CA ASP A 135 13.85 -37.65 -25.79
C ASP A 135 13.52 -38.68 -24.69
N ALA A 136 14.49 -39.52 -24.33
CA ALA A 136 14.31 -40.59 -23.34
C ALA A 136 14.38 -40.11 -21.88
N PHE A 137 14.46 -38.79 -21.61
CA PHE A 137 14.73 -38.25 -20.26
C PHE A 137 13.50 -37.62 -19.56
N ASN A 138 12.30 -37.89 -20.05
CA ASN A 138 11.09 -37.28 -19.46
C ASN A 138 10.81 -37.76 -18.04
N ASP A 139 11.16 -39.00 -17.72
CA ASP A 139 11.02 -39.52 -16.35
C ASP A 139 11.92 -38.76 -15.37
N ILE A 140 13.15 -38.44 -15.78
CA ILE A 140 14.09 -37.64 -14.95
C ILE A 140 13.61 -36.22 -14.80
N ARG A 141 13.04 -35.60 -15.85
CA ARG A 141 12.46 -34.23 -15.76
C ARG A 141 11.28 -34.19 -14.79
N LYS A 142 10.45 -35.23 -14.79
CA LYS A 142 9.32 -35.37 -13.90
C LYS A 142 9.77 -35.52 -12.47
N GLU A 143 10.70 -36.44 -12.19
CA GLU A 143 11.27 -36.68 -10.86
C GLU A 143 11.92 -35.41 -10.30
N TYR A 144 12.69 -34.68 -11.11
CA TYR A 144 13.30 -33.43 -10.73
C TYR A 144 12.27 -32.32 -10.44
N SER A 145 11.22 -32.23 -11.27
CA SER A 145 10.11 -31.31 -11.06
C SER A 145 9.35 -31.62 -9.77
N ASP A 146 9.10 -32.89 -9.47
CA ASP A 146 8.43 -33.35 -8.28
C ASP A 146 9.29 -33.06 -7.01
N MET A 147 10.62 -33.29 -7.10
CA MET A 147 11.56 -32.96 -6.02
C MET A 147 11.57 -31.45 -5.72
N LEU A 148 11.58 -30.59 -6.75
CA LEU A 148 11.54 -29.14 -6.59
C LEU A 148 10.22 -28.70 -5.96
N GLN A 149 9.09 -29.30 -6.36
CA GLN A 149 7.77 -29.01 -5.78
C GLN A 149 7.70 -29.40 -4.30
N ASP A 150 8.27 -30.54 -3.95
CA ASP A 150 8.35 -31.02 -2.56
C ASP A 150 9.22 -30.11 -1.68
N GLN A 151 10.37 -29.66 -2.18
CA GLN A 151 11.23 -28.70 -1.45
C GLN A 151 10.52 -27.38 -1.20
N LEU A 152 9.76 -26.89 -2.15
CA LEU A 152 8.98 -25.66 -1.98
C LEU A 152 7.88 -25.81 -0.92
N THR A 153 7.24 -26.95 -0.89
CA THR A 153 6.17 -27.22 0.08
C THR A 153 6.73 -27.30 1.50
N LYS A 154 7.96 -27.80 1.66
CA LYS A 154 8.66 -27.97 2.95
C LYS A 154 9.39 -26.70 3.43
N GLY A 155 9.83 -25.84 2.51
CA GLY A 155 10.84 -24.81 2.82
C GLY A 155 10.32 -23.43 3.23
N ASN A 156 9.21 -22.93 2.72
CA ASN A 156 8.88 -21.49 2.80
C ASN A 156 7.46 -21.13 3.20
N ASN A 157 6.68 -22.00 3.81
CA ASN A 157 5.27 -21.70 4.16
C ASN A 157 4.45 -21.04 3.02
N GLY A 158 4.91 -21.12 1.78
CA GLY A 158 4.29 -20.48 0.63
C GLY A 158 4.29 -18.94 0.64
N LEU A 159 5.23 -18.32 1.36
CA LEU A 159 5.37 -16.85 1.41
C LEU A 159 6.53 -16.38 0.53
N LEU A 160 6.24 -15.41 -0.34
CA LEU A 160 7.22 -14.69 -1.13
C LEU A 160 7.45 -13.30 -0.53
N LYS A 161 8.70 -12.98 -0.24
CA LYS A 161 9.09 -11.64 0.17
C LYS A 161 9.30 -10.76 -1.06
N ARG A 162 8.42 -9.80 -1.24
CA ARG A 162 8.53 -8.79 -2.29
C ARG A 162 9.12 -7.51 -1.74
N LYS A 163 10.03 -6.89 -2.47
CA LYS A 163 10.72 -5.66 -2.09
C LYS A 163 10.41 -4.56 -3.09
N TYR A 164 10.07 -3.39 -2.55
CA TYR A 164 9.71 -2.23 -3.34
C TYR A 164 10.43 -1.00 -2.82
N ILE A 165 10.90 -0.17 -3.74
CA ILE A 165 11.31 1.19 -3.46
C ILE A 165 10.31 2.14 -4.09
N THR A 166 9.69 2.97 -3.27
CA THR A 166 8.82 4.04 -3.70
C THR A 166 9.53 5.35 -3.50
N PHE A 167 9.63 6.14 -4.54
CA PHE A 167 10.23 7.46 -4.51
C PHE A 167 9.23 8.50 -5.01
N GLY A 168 9.39 9.73 -4.54
CA GLY A 168 8.43 10.79 -4.82
C GLY A 168 9.06 12.16 -4.83
N VAL A 169 8.39 13.07 -5.53
CA VAL A 169 8.78 14.48 -5.64
C VAL A 169 7.57 15.37 -5.47
N GLU A 170 7.81 16.58 -4.94
CA GLU A 170 6.80 17.63 -4.96
C GLU A 170 6.83 18.39 -6.29
N ALA A 171 5.64 18.56 -6.86
CA ALA A 171 5.45 19.33 -8.09
C ALA A 171 4.03 19.91 -8.14
N ASP A 172 3.90 21.03 -8.86
CA ASP A 172 2.61 21.71 -9.02
C ASP A 172 1.74 21.06 -10.12
N SER A 173 2.36 20.27 -11.01
CA SER A 173 1.65 19.56 -12.08
C SER A 173 2.21 18.15 -12.30
N ILE A 174 1.36 17.26 -12.83
CA ILE A 174 1.77 15.90 -13.20
C ILE A 174 2.86 15.90 -14.29
N ARG A 175 2.82 16.86 -15.22
CA ARG A 175 3.83 16.98 -16.29
C ARG A 175 5.21 17.26 -15.74
N THR A 176 5.31 18.20 -14.79
CA THR A 176 6.56 18.54 -14.12
C THR A 176 7.04 17.40 -13.23
N ALA A 177 6.09 16.74 -12.51
CA ALA A 177 6.40 15.58 -11.69
C ALA A 177 6.97 14.44 -12.54
N LYS A 178 6.35 14.15 -13.69
CA LYS A 178 6.77 13.06 -14.58
C LYS A 178 8.22 13.21 -15.01
N ALA A 179 8.61 14.39 -15.51
CA ALA A 179 9.99 14.62 -15.96
C ALA A 179 11.03 14.40 -14.84
N LYS A 180 10.70 14.83 -13.60
CA LYS A 180 11.57 14.62 -12.44
C LYS A 180 11.61 13.13 -12.03
N LEU A 181 10.45 12.47 -11.98
CA LEU A 181 10.33 11.06 -11.59
C LEU A 181 11.02 10.13 -12.59
N ASP A 182 10.89 10.39 -13.90
CA ASP A 182 11.53 9.58 -14.94
C ASP A 182 13.06 9.66 -14.85
N ARG A 183 13.62 10.85 -14.50
CA ARG A 183 15.04 11.00 -14.24
C ARG A 183 15.49 10.19 -13.03
N ILE A 184 14.81 10.37 -11.90
CA ILE A 184 15.14 9.65 -10.66
C ILE A 184 15.00 8.13 -10.86
N GLU A 185 13.99 7.69 -11.60
CA GLU A 185 13.80 6.28 -11.96
C GLU A 185 15.02 5.73 -12.70
N THR A 186 15.50 6.46 -13.72
CA THR A 186 16.67 6.07 -14.48
C THR A 186 17.92 5.97 -13.59
N ASP A 187 18.12 6.94 -12.70
CA ASP A 187 19.24 6.95 -11.77
C ASP A 187 19.17 5.75 -10.79
N ILE A 188 18.00 5.46 -10.25
CA ILE A 188 17.77 4.29 -9.38
C ILE A 188 18.05 2.98 -10.12
N LEU A 189 17.53 2.82 -11.35
CA LEU A 189 17.74 1.62 -12.16
C LEU A 189 19.23 1.40 -12.45
N ASN A 190 19.98 2.46 -12.77
CA ASN A 190 21.41 2.39 -13.01
C ASN A 190 22.18 1.98 -11.74
N ASN A 191 21.84 2.53 -10.59
CA ASN A 191 22.46 2.15 -9.30
C ASN A 191 22.19 0.67 -8.97
N PHE A 192 20.96 0.19 -9.13
CA PHE A 192 20.65 -1.23 -8.92
C PHE A 192 21.36 -2.14 -9.92
N LYS A 193 21.51 -1.69 -11.19
CA LYS A 193 22.27 -2.43 -12.19
C LYS A 193 23.75 -2.57 -11.80
N THR A 194 24.35 -1.53 -11.22
CA THR A 194 25.73 -1.58 -10.69
C THR A 194 25.83 -2.58 -9.53
N LEU A 195 24.80 -2.69 -8.70
CA LEU A 195 24.68 -3.70 -7.63
C LEU A 195 24.40 -5.11 -8.14
N GLY A 196 24.18 -5.31 -9.44
CA GLY A 196 23.81 -6.62 -10.01
C GLY A 196 22.39 -7.06 -9.64
N VAL A 197 21.50 -6.13 -9.30
CA VAL A 197 20.13 -6.40 -8.86
C VAL A 197 19.16 -6.19 -10.00
N GLU A 198 18.31 -7.17 -10.25
CA GLU A 198 17.20 -7.03 -11.19
C GLU A 198 16.12 -6.13 -10.61
N THR A 199 15.65 -5.22 -11.43
CA THR A 199 14.64 -4.22 -11.08
C THR A 199 13.54 -4.14 -12.13
N GLU A 200 12.32 -3.84 -11.68
CA GLU A 200 11.15 -3.69 -12.53
C GLU A 200 10.32 -2.48 -12.09
N PRO A 201 10.27 -1.41 -12.90
CA PRO A 201 9.38 -0.30 -12.67
C PRO A 201 7.93 -0.76 -12.76
N LEU A 202 7.12 -0.45 -11.74
CA LEU A 202 5.73 -0.86 -11.71
C LEU A 202 4.83 0.11 -12.47
N SER A 203 4.01 -0.45 -13.35
CA SER A 203 2.89 0.25 -13.97
C SER A 203 1.80 0.57 -12.95
N GLY A 204 0.85 1.41 -13.32
CA GLY A 204 -0.30 1.69 -12.45
C GLY A 204 -1.14 0.46 -12.14
N TYR A 205 -1.28 -0.45 -13.09
CA TYR A 205 -1.96 -1.74 -12.86
C TYR A 205 -1.25 -2.58 -11.80
N GLU A 206 0.06 -2.73 -11.91
CA GLU A 206 0.85 -3.54 -10.97
C GLU A 206 0.87 -2.93 -9.58
N ARG A 207 0.97 -1.60 -9.46
CA ARG A 207 0.84 -0.91 -8.18
C ARG A 207 -0.52 -1.13 -7.53
N LEU A 208 -1.60 -1.07 -8.32
CA LEU A 208 -2.95 -1.35 -7.83
C LEU A 208 -3.10 -2.81 -7.42
N LYS A 209 -2.50 -3.76 -8.18
CA LYS A 209 -2.48 -5.18 -7.81
C LYS A 209 -1.77 -5.41 -6.48
N VAL A 210 -0.61 -4.78 -6.25
CA VAL A 210 0.10 -4.87 -4.95
C VAL A 210 -0.78 -4.36 -3.81
N LEU A 211 -1.46 -3.23 -3.98
CA LEU A 211 -2.37 -2.69 -2.96
C LEU A 211 -3.58 -3.60 -2.74
N HIS A 212 -4.16 -4.14 -3.80
CA HIS A 212 -5.26 -5.10 -3.71
C HIS A 212 -4.84 -6.34 -2.91
N ASP A 213 -3.68 -6.91 -3.21
CA ASP A 213 -3.17 -8.10 -2.53
C ASP A 213 -2.89 -7.84 -1.04
N VAL A 214 -2.44 -6.63 -0.68
CA VAL A 214 -2.25 -6.21 0.72
C VAL A 214 -3.58 -6.04 1.46
N PHE A 215 -4.58 -5.45 0.81
CA PHE A 215 -5.89 -5.23 1.45
C PHE A 215 -6.76 -6.48 1.49
N ASN A 216 -6.49 -7.48 0.65
CA ASN A 216 -7.26 -8.71 0.50
C ASN A 216 -6.41 -9.97 0.77
N MET A 217 -5.54 -9.94 1.79
CA MET A 217 -4.58 -11.03 2.07
C MET A 217 -5.23 -12.40 2.32
N ASP A 218 -6.42 -12.42 2.91
CA ASP A 218 -7.13 -13.65 3.28
C ASP A 218 -8.15 -14.09 2.21
N THR A 219 -8.43 -13.25 1.23
CA THR A 219 -9.36 -13.56 0.15
C THR A 219 -8.58 -13.96 -1.08
N HIS A 220 -8.94 -15.10 -1.69
CA HIS A 220 -8.36 -15.54 -2.97
C HIS A 220 -9.08 -14.88 -4.17
N GLU A 221 -9.63 -13.68 -3.98
CA GLU A 221 -10.31 -12.97 -5.05
C GLU A 221 -9.27 -12.48 -6.09
N PRO A 222 -9.43 -12.85 -7.36
CA PRO A 222 -8.54 -12.38 -8.40
C PRO A 222 -8.71 -10.87 -8.63
N PHE A 223 -7.62 -10.14 -8.74
CA PHE A 223 -7.65 -8.73 -9.08
C PHE A 223 -8.19 -8.53 -10.51
N ARG A 224 -9.42 -8.03 -10.61
CA ARG A 224 -10.11 -7.74 -11.88
C ARG A 224 -10.19 -6.24 -12.09
N PHE A 225 -9.22 -5.69 -12.77
CA PHE A 225 -9.12 -4.25 -13.03
C PHE A 225 -8.66 -3.97 -14.46
N SER A 226 -9.27 -2.93 -15.05
CA SER A 226 -8.81 -2.31 -16.29
C SER A 226 -9.09 -0.81 -16.21
N TYR A 227 -8.20 0.02 -16.74
CA TYR A 227 -8.41 1.46 -16.82
C TYR A 227 -9.62 1.84 -17.68
N ASP A 228 -10.01 0.98 -18.63
CA ASP A 228 -11.21 1.20 -19.44
C ASP A 228 -12.51 1.02 -18.62
N MET A 229 -12.48 0.20 -17.58
CA MET A 229 -13.61 0.08 -16.63
C MET A 229 -13.81 1.37 -15.87
N VAL A 230 -12.74 2.03 -15.40
CA VAL A 230 -12.82 3.34 -14.72
C VAL A 230 -13.48 4.38 -15.62
N ALA A 231 -13.04 4.46 -16.88
CA ALA A 231 -13.59 5.42 -17.84
C ALA A 231 -15.09 5.20 -18.15
N ARG A 232 -15.52 3.93 -18.18
CA ARG A 232 -16.90 3.57 -18.53
C ARG A 232 -17.89 3.64 -17.37
N THR A 233 -17.43 3.31 -16.16
CA THR A 233 -18.29 3.16 -14.98
C THR A 233 -18.32 4.38 -14.07
N GLY A 234 -17.36 5.30 -14.23
CA GLY A 234 -17.16 6.42 -13.30
C GLY A 234 -16.65 6.01 -11.91
N LEU A 235 -16.31 4.72 -11.72
CA LEU A 235 -15.68 4.23 -10.51
C LEU A 235 -14.23 4.74 -10.42
N SER A 236 -13.73 4.91 -9.20
CA SER A 236 -12.33 5.25 -8.98
C SER A 236 -11.46 3.98 -8.91
N THR A 237 -10.15 4.12 -9.13
CA THR A 237 -9.21 3.00 -8.95
C THR A 237 -9.27 2.41 -7.54
N LYS A 238 -9.70 3.19 -6.54
CA LYS A 238 -9.85 2.76 -5.15
C LYS A 238 -10.97 1.75 -4.94
N ASP A 239 -12.01 1.78 -5.77
CA ASP A 239 -13.15 0.87 -5.67
C ASP A 239 -12.76 -0.57 -6.02
N PHE A 240 -11.69 -0.73 -6.82
CA PHE A 240 -11.18 -2.05 -7.22
C PHE A 240 -10.17 -2.66 -6.23
N ILE A 241 -9.59 -1.85 -5.34
CA ILE A 241 -8.60 -2.31 -4.36
C ILE A 241 -9.10 -2.28 -2.92
N ALA A 242 -10.21 -1.59 -2.66
CA ALA A 242 -10.77 -1.51 -1.32
C ALA A 242 -11.20 -2.90 -0.83
N PRO A 243 -10.97 -3.22 0.45
CA PRO A 243 -11.40 -4.49 1.01
C PRO A 243 -12.92 -4.59 0.98
N THR A 244 -13.42 -5.77 0.62
CA THR A 244 -14.87 -6.07 0.58
C THR A 244 -15.40 -6.53 1.93
N SER A 245 -14.51 -6.95 2.84
CA SER A 245 -14.86 -7.41 4.18
C SER A 245 -13.77 -7.11 5.18
N PHE A 246 -14.14 -6.97 6.46
CA PHE A 246 -13.23 -6.87 7.59
C PHE A 246 -13.56 -7.94 8.62
N ASP A 247 -12.54 -8.64 9.12
CA ASP A 247 -12.65 -9.56 10.23
C ASP A 247 -12.10 -8.90 11.50
N PHE A 248 -12.95 -8.70 12.50
CA PHE A 248 -12.54 -8.19 13.80
C PHE A 248 -12.37 -9.36 14.77
N ARG A 249 -11.18 -9.50 15.37
CA ARG A 249 -10.89 -10.52 16.36
C ARG A 249 -10.64 -9.89 17.72
N GLU A 250 -11.69 -9.82 18.53
CA GLU A 250 -11.57 -9.67 19.99
C GLU A 250 -12.40 -10.78 20.64
N GLY A 251 -11.82 -11.98 20.80
CA GLY A 251 -12.50 -13.14 21.38
C GLY A 251 -13.66 -13.71 20.55
N LYS A 252 -14.21 -12.96 19.60
CA LYS A 252 -15.20 -13.37 18.59
C LYS A 252 -14.88 -12.72 17.25
N CYS A 253 -14.92 -13.50 16.16
CA CYS A 253 -14.74 -12.98 14.81
C CYS A 253 -16.07 -12.43 14.29
N PHE A 254 -16.08 -11.19 13.86
CA PHE A 254 -17.16 -10.59 13.07
C PHE A 254 -16.65 -10.34 11.67
N LYS A 255 -17.32 -10.90 10.67
CA LYS A 255 -17.07 -10.59 9.27
C LYS A 255 -18.10 -9.56 8.80
N ILE A 256 -17.65 -8.35 8.51
CA ILE A 256 -18.49 -7.30 7.93
C ILE A 256 -18.21 -7.28 6.44
N CYS A 257 -19.19 -7.68 5.64
CA CYS A 257 -19.12 -7.60 4.19
C CYS A 257 -19.55 -6.20 3.73
N LEU A 258 -18.64 -5.45 3.13
CA LEU A 258 -18.89 -4.08 2.67
C LEU A 258 -19.79 -4.01 1.42
N LEU A 259 -20.01 -5.13 0.73
CA LEU A 259 -20.90 -5.22 -0.43
C LEU A 259 -22.36 -4.83 -0.11
N TYR A 260 -22.78 -4.96 1.14
CA TYR A 260 -24.14 -4.61 1.58
C TYR A 260 -24.27 -3.21 2.18
N THR A 261 -23.19 -2.46 2.33
CA THR A 261 -23.21 -1.12 2.95
C THR A 261 -23.22 0.02 1.93
N SER A 262 -22.98 -0.25 0.66
CA SER A 262 -23.19 0.70 -0.44
C SER A 262 -24.26 0.14 -1.34
N PRO A 263 -25.40 0.81 -1.50
CA PRO A 263 -26.36 0.44 -2.53
C PRO A 263 -25.63 0.46 -3.88
N SER A 264 -25.59 -0.70 -4.53
CA SER A 264 -25.06 -0.82 -5.88
C SER A 264 -25.85 0.10 -6.81
N PRO A 265 -25.24 0.73 -7.82
CA PRO A 265 -25.99 1.42 -8.87
C PRO A 265 -27.07 0.54 -9.53
N ARG A 266 -26.99 -0.79 -9.38
CA ARG A 266 -28.00 -1.74 -9.81
C ARG A 266 -29.26 -1.75 -8.93
N ASP A 267 -29.12 -1.35 -7.67
CA ASP A 267 -30.27 -1.35 -6.73
C ASP A 267 -31.19 -0.14 -6.98
N TYR A 268 -30.68 0.91 -7.64
CA TYR A 268 -31.48 2.06 -8.09
C TYR A 268 -32.15 1.84 -9.44
N ALA A 269 -31.80 0.82 -10.21
CA ALA A 269 -32.40 0.53 -11.50
C ALA A 269 -33.59 -0.46 -11.42
N ALA A 270 -33.87 -0.97 -10.22
CA ALA A 270 -34.97 -1.96 -9.97
C ALA A 270 -36.12 -1.40 -9.13
N SER A 271 -36.14 -0.06 -8.86
CA SER A 271 -37.25 0.61 -8.17
C SER A 271 -38.01 1.54 -9.09
#